data_39a1b97aa1f44c0de0cf89ea601d7cbd
#
_entry.id   39a1b97aa1f44c0de0cf89ea601d7cbd
#
_cell.length_a   1.000
_cell.length_b   1.000
_cell.length_c   1.000
_cell.angle_alpha   90.00
_cell.angle_beta   90.00
_cell.angle_gamma   90.00
#
_symmetry.space_group_name_H-M   'P 1'
#
loop_
_entity.id
_entity.type
_entity.pdbx_description
1 polymer ?
#
loop_
_entity_poly.entity_id
_entity_poly.type
_entity_poly.pdbx_seq_one_letter_code
_entity_poly.pdbx_strand_id
1 'polypeptide(L)'
;MGYIGSVKQIKRIEAIVDRFLKKGGHFILDPAMAESGDLYDGFGQDYVNEMRLLAKRASVLLPNQTEAGLLVGSQDLGQDSVDLEDLVIQVAKICQETAILTGVRSKDGQEIGAYSCNGQTQQVQREFAPYYPGHYEGSGDLFASVVTGLI
;
A
#
# COMPACT_ATOMS: atom_id res chain seq x y z
N MET A 1 7.67 6.84 2.66
CA MET A 1 7.77 7.38 1.27
C MET A 1 6.38 7.24 0.65
N GLY A 2 5.79 8.33 0.22
CA GLY A 2 4.47 8.39 -0.41
C GLY A 2 4.56 8.71 -1.90
N TYR A 3 3.81 9.69 -2.38
CA TYR A 3 3.71 10.05 -3.80
C TYR A 3 5.06 10.26 -4.49
N ILE A 4 5.24 9.62 -5.64
CA ILE A 4 6.44 9.70 -6.49
C ILE A 4 6.00 10.10 -7.90
N GLY A 5 6.40 11.27 -8.38
CA GLY A 5 5.86 11.89 -9.60
C GLY A 5 6.31 11.27 -10.94
N SER A 6 7.18 10.26 -10.98
CA SER A 6 7.64 9.65 -12.24
C SER A 6 8.43 8.36 -12.05
N VAL A 7 8.44 7.51 -13.07
CA VAL A 7 9.30 6.33 -13.19
C VAL A 7 10.77 6.64 -12.92
N LYS A 8 11.27 7.77 -13.42
CA LYS A 8 12.65 8.19 -13.19
C LYS A 8 12.95 8.45 -11.70
N GLN A 9 11.98 8.98 -10.96
CA GLN A 9 12.12 9.17 -9.52
C GLN A 9 12.06 7.85 -8.77
N ILE A 10 11.17 6.92 -9.15
CA ILE A 10 11.13 5.57 -8.57
C ILE A 10 12.52 4.93 -8.64
N LYS A 11 13.15 4.90 -9.82
CA LYS A 11 14.50 4.33 -10.02
C LYS A 11 15.58 5.00 -9.18
N ARG A 12 15.46 6.31 -8.95
CA ARG A 12 16.38 7.02 -8.07
C ARG A 12 16.20 6.64 -6.59
N ILE A 13 14.95 6.51 -6.15
CA ILE A 13 14.62 6.08 -4.78
C ILE A 13 15.12 4.65 -4.56
N GLU A 14 14.89 3.77 -5.52
CA GLU A 14 15.40 2.41 -5.50
C GLU A 14 16.92 2.37 -5.28
N ALA A 15 17.67 3.14 -6.06
CA ALA A 15 19.13 3.25 -5.92
C ALA A 15 19.56 3.85 -4.56
N ILE A 16 18.78 4.79 -4.03
CA ILE A 16 19.03 5.38 -2.70
C ILE A 16 18.79 4.33 -1.60
N VAL A 17 17.68 3.61 -1.67
CA VAL A 17 17.35 2.53 -0.71
C VAL A 17 18.45 1.47 -0.74
N ASP A 18 18.82 0.97 -1.92
CA ASP A 18 19.85 -0.06 -2.08
C ASP A 18 21.23 0.38 -1.54
N ARG A 19 21.54 1.67 -1.62
CA ARG A 19 22.83 2.23 -1.21
C ARG A 19 22.90 2.63 0.26
N PHE A 20 21.83 3.17 0.81
CA PHE A 20 21.87 3.87 2.09
C PHE A 20 21.02 3.22 3.19
N LEU A 21 20.10 2.30 2.86
CA LEU A 21 19.34 1.60 3.89
C LEU A 21 20.30 0.72 4.69
N LYS A 22 20.43 1.04 5.97
CA LYS A 22 21.30 0.29 6.86
C LYS A 22 20.69 -1.06 7.22
N LYS A 23 21.52 -2.03 7.59
CA LYS A 23 21.04 -3.30 8.16
C LYS A 23 20.18 -3.02 9.40
N GLY A 24 18.96 -3.55 9.41
CA GLY A 24 17.97 -3.29 10.46
C GLY A 24 17.23 -1.95 10.33
N GLY A 25 17.47 -1.18 9.26
CA GLY A 25 16.65 -0.02 8.93
C GLY A 25 15.38 -0.43 8.20
N HIS A 26 14.32 0.38 8.35
CA HIS A 26 13.03 0.13 7.71
C HIS A 26 12.81 1.09 6.53
N PHE A 27 12.35 0.54 5.41
CA PHE A 27 11.82 1.32 4.30
C PHE A 27 10.31 1.13 4.26
N ILE A 28 9.59 2.18 4.60
CA ILE A 28 8.13 2.20 4.62
C ILE A 28 7.67 2.88 3.33
N LEU A 29 6.88 2.16 2.52
CA LEU A 29 6.38 2.62 1.25
C LEU A 29 4.85 2.69 1.26
N ASP A 30 4.33 3.88 1.02
CA ASP A 30 2.98 4.13 0.57
C ASP A 30 3.04 4.26 -0.96
N PRO A 31 2.50 3.29 -1.73
CA PRO A 31 2.66 3.25 -3.18
C PRO A 31 1.67 4.17 -3.91
N ALA A 32 1.48 5.39 -3.42
CA ALA A 32 0.49 6.36 -3.90
C ALA A 32 0.52 6.52 -5.44
N MET A 33 -0.34 5.77 -6.13
CA MET A 33 -0.41 5.74 -7.59
C MET A 33 -1.82 5.61 -8.17
N ALA A 34 -2.81 5.24 -7.34
CA ALA A 34 -4.15 4.94 -7.79
C ALA A 34 -5.18 5.08 -6.67
N GLU A 35 -6.43 5.34 -7.03
CA GLU A 35 -7.56 5.38 -6.10
C GLU A 35 -8.85 5.05 -6.83
N SER A 36 -9.82 4.41 -6.16
CA SER A 36 -11.17 4.12 -6.68
C SER A 36 -11.20 3.37 -8.01
N GLY A 37 -10.22 2.48 -8.24
CA GLY A 37 -10.10 1.67 -9.45
C GLY A 37 -9.22 2.28 -10.55
N ASP A 38 -8.84 3.54 -10.46
CA ASP A 38 -8.13 4.27 -11.51
C ASP A 38 -6.72 4.71 -11.07
N LEU A 39 -5.78 4.68 -12.02
CA LEU A 39 -4.47 5.30 -11.84
C LEU A 39 -4.60 6.83 -11.80
N TYR A 40 -3.73 7.48 -11.05
CA TYR A 40 -3.62 8.94 -11.10
C TYR A 40 -3.21 9.43 -12.49
N ASP A 41 -3.62 10.64 -12.84
CA ASP A 41 -3.33 11.26 -14.12
C ASP A 41 -1.83 11.23 -14.44
N GLY A 42 -1.52 10.79 -15.66
CA GLY A 42 -0.15 10.71 -16.15
C GLY A 42 0.62 9.44 -15.75
N PHE A 43 0.04 8.55 -14.95
CA PHE A 43 0.63 7.24 -14.67
C PHE A 43 0.09 6.17 -15.62
N GLY A 44 0.96 5.25 -16.01
CA GLY A 44 0.64 4.13 -16.89
C GLY A 44 1.19 2.81 -16.34
N GLN A 45 1.09 1.75 -17.14
CA GLN A 45 1.54 0.41 -16.77
C GLN A 45 3.05 0.34 -16.47
N ASP A 46 3.84 1.17 -17.11
CA ASP A 46 5.28 1.31 -16.84
C ASP A 46 5.54 1.80 -15.41
N TYR A 47 4.73 2.76 -14.93
CA TYR A 47 4.80 3.25 -13.56
C TYR A 47 4.45 2.13 -12.56
N VAL A 48 3.36 1.40 -12.79
CA VAL A 48 2.95 0.24 -11.96
C VAL A 48 4.05 -0.81 -11.89
N ASN A 49 4.67 -1.13 -13.02
CA ASN A 49 5.74 -2.13 -13.08
C ASN A 49 6.96 -1.72 -12.24
N GLU A 50 7.38 -0.45 -12.32
CA GLU A 50 8.50 0.06 -11.51
C GLU A 50 8.12 0.17 -10.03
N MET A 51 6.88 0.56 -9.71
CA MET A 51 6.40 0.58 -8.32
C MET A 51 6.40 -0.82 -7.70
N ARG A 52 6.04 -1.87 -8.47
CA ARG A 52 6.16 -3.28 -8.03
C ARG A 52 7.61 -3.67 -7.68
N LEU A 53 8.57 -3.18 -8.44
CA LEU A 53 9.99 -3.44 -8.14
C LEU A 53 10.43 -2.73 -6.87
N LEU A 54 10.04 -1.47 -6.70
CA LEU A 54 10.32 -0.72 -5.48
C LEU A 54 9.66 -1.35 -4.24
N ALA A 55 8.40 -1.82 -4.37
CA ALA A 55 7.64 -2.46 -3.29
C ALA A 55 8.35 -3.69 -2.69
N LYS A 56 9.12 -4.44 -3.49
CA LYS A 56 9.92 -5.58 -3.01
C LYS A 56 11.03 -5.20 -2.03
N ARG A 57 11.39 -3.93 -1.96
CA ARG A 57 12.40 -3.40 -1.03
C ARG A 57 11.78 -2.87 0.25
N ALA A 58 10.47 -2.67 0.26
CA ALA A 58 9.78 -2.15 1.43
C ALA A 58 9.79 -3.17 2.57
N SER A 59 10.13 -2.72 3.77
CA SER A 59 9.89 -3.48 5.00
C SER A 59 8.39 -3.47 5.30
N VAL A 60 7.77 -2.30 5.16
CA VAL A 60 6.33 -2.11 5.35
C VAL A 60 5.72 -1.45 4.11
N LEU A 61 4.62 -2.02 3.63
CA LEU A 61 3.90 -1.57 2.43
C LEU A 61 2.46 -1.19 2.80
N LEU A 62 2.04 0.01 2.42
CA LEU A 62 0.79 0.64 2.86
C LEU A 62 -0.17 0.94 1.68
N PRO A 63 -0.57 -0.02 0.84
CA PRO A 63 -1.45 0.25 -0.28
C PRO A 63 -2.90 0.45 0.15
N ASN A 64 -3.66 1.23 -0.62
CA ASN A 64 -5.12 1.10 -0.66
C ASN A 64 -5.54 -0.13 -1.49
N GLN A 65 -6.86 -0.41 -1.57
CA GLN A 65 -7.36 -1.60 -2.28
C GLN A 65 -7.00 -1.62 -3.78
N THR A 66 -7.11 -0.47 -4.45
CA THR A 66 -6.77 -0.33 -5.88
C THR A 66 -5.28 -0.58 -6.11
N GLU A 67 -4.44 0.02 -5.32
CA GLU A 67 -2.99 -0.14 -5.37
C GLU A 67 -2.56 -1.57 -5.07
N ALA A 68 -3.18 -2.20 -4.07
CA ALA A 68 -2.95 -3.60 -3.73
C ALA A 68 -3.24 -4.51 -4.92
N GLY A 69 -4.40 -4.34 -5.56
CA GLY A 69 -4.78 -5.08 -6.77
C GLY A 69 -3.77 -4.86 -7.90
N LEU A 70 -3.36 -3.61 -8.15
CA LEU A 70 -2.33 -3.29 -9.14
C LEU A 70 -0.99 -3.97 -8.80
N LEU A 71 -0.56 -3.95 -7.55
CA LEU A 71 0.70 -4.56 -7.12
C LEU A 71 0.71 -6.07 -7.31
N VAL A 72 -0.38 -6.78 -6.99
CA VAL A 72 -0.46 -8.23 -7.19
C VAL A 72 -0.78 -8.64 -8.63
N GLY A 73 -1.16 -7.69 -9.48
CA GLY A 73 -1.49 -7.95 -10.89
C GLY A 73 -2.91 -8.46 -11.09
N SER A 74 -3.82 -8.17 -10.16
CA SER A 74 -5.24 -8.44 -10.33
C SER A 74 -5.80 -7.64 -11.52
N GLN A 75 -6.71 -8.25 -12.27
CA GLN A 75 -7.51 -7.57 -13.30
C GLN A 75 -8.79 -6.99 -12.71
N ASP A 76 -9.23 -7.53 -11.56
CA ASP A 76 -10.39 -7.04 -10.84
C ASP A 76 -9.92 -6.07 -9.74
N LEU A 77 -10.08 -4.78 -10.02
CA LEU A 77 -9.79 -3.70 -9.07
C LEU A 77 -11.06 -3.21 -8.36
N GLY A 78 -12.20 -3.91 -8.60
CA GLY A 78 -13.50 -3.59 -8.02
C GLY A 78 -13.58 -3.94 -6.53
N GLN A 79 -14.23 -3.08 -5.75
CA GLN A 79 -14.26 -3.17 -4.29
C GLN A 79 -15.12 -4.33 -3.75
N ASP A 80 -16.08 -4.86 -4.52
CA ASP A 80 -17.13 -5.75 -3.99
C ASP A 80 -16.85 -7.25 -4.13
N SER A 81 -15.88 -7.66 -4.94
CA SER A 81 -15.62 -9.07 -5.28
C SER A 81 -14.31 -9.63 -4.72
N VAL A 82 -13.47 -8.79 -4.15
CA VAL A 82 -12.11 -9.18 -3.72
C VAL A 82 -12.14 -9.67 -2.26
N ASP A 83 -11.58 -10.85 -2.03
CA ASP A 83 -11.28 -11.29 -0.67
C ASP A 83 -10.10 -10.47 -0.12
N LEU A 84 -10.40 -9.59 0.82
CA LEU A 84 -9.42 -8.65 1.39
C LEU A 84 -8.35 -9.35 2.23
N GLU A 85 -8.69 -10.48 2.85
CA GLU A 85 -7.71 -11.27 3.60
C GLU A 85 -6.72 -11.92 2.64
N ASP A 86 -7.20 -12.51 1.54
CA ASP A 86 -6.32 -13.07 0.52
C ASP A 86 -5.49 -11.96 -0.16
N LEU A 87 -6.09 -10.82 -0.46
CA LEU A 87 -5.39 -9.69 -1.06
C LEU A 87 -4.24 -9.20 -0.19
N VAL A 88 -4.46 -8.95 1.11
CA VAL A 88 -3.38 -8.49 2.01
C VAL A 88 -2.29 -9.54 2.18
N ILE A 89 -2.63 -10.84 2.16
CA ILE A 89 -1.66 -11.94 2.16
C ILE A 89 -0.80 -11.91 0.89
N GLN A 90 -1.41 -11.69 -0.28
CA GLN A 90 -0.68 -11.59 -1.54
C GLN A 90 0.26 -10.38 -1.55
N VAL A 91 -0.19 -9.23 -1.07
CA VAL A 91 0.64 -8.02 -0.93
C VAL A 91 1.80 -8.25 0.05
N ALA A 92 1.54 -8.94 1.17
CA ALA A 92 2.58 -9.25 2.16
C ALA A 92 3.70 -10.17 1.62
N LYS A 93 3.43 -10.94 0.56
CA LYS A 93 4.45 -11.73 -0.15
C LYS A 93 5.34 -10.88 -1.06
N ILE A 94 4.96 -9.64 -1.35
CA ILE A 94 5.75 -8.71 -2.18
C ILE A 94 6.80 -8.02 -1.32
N CYS A 95 6.42 -7.50 -0.15
CA CYS A 95 7.31 -6.78 0.76
C CYS A 95 8.10 -7.73 1.68
N GLN A 96 9.01 -7.17 2.49
CA GLN A 96 9.92 -7.98 3.31
C GLN A 96 9.33 -8.41 4.65
N GLU A 97 8.44 -7.58 5.25
CA GLU A 97 7.97 -7.81 6.62
C GLU A 97 6.44 -7.73 6.74
N THR A 98 5.83 -6.58 6.46
CA THR A 98 4.42 -6.33 6.74
C THR A 98 3.72 -5.55 5.64
N ALA A 99 2.55 -6.01 5.23
CA ALA A 99 1.62 -5.24 4.41
C ALA A 99 0.47 -4.74 5.27
N ILE A 100 0.03 -3.50 5.02
CA ILE A 100 -1.15 -2.90 5.65
C ILE A 100 -2.05 -2.34 4.55
N LEU A 101 -3.15 -3.03 4.27
CA LEU A 101 -4.17 -2.59 3.34
C LEU A 101 -5.04 -1.53 4.00
N THR A 102 -5.04 -0.32 3.46
CA THR A 102 -5.70 0.85 4.05
C THR A 102 -7.02 1.22 3.37
N GLY A 103 -7.83 2.04 4.03
CA GLY A 103 -9.06 2.60 3.44
C GLY A 103 -10.17 1.56 3.21
N VAL A 104 -10.13 0.45 3.92
CA VAL A 104 -11.12 -0.62 3.79
C VAL A 104 -12.44 -0.21 4.44
N ARG A 105 -13.54 -0.33 3.68
CA ARG A 105 -14.89 -0.09 4.18
C ARG A 105 -15.53 -1.39 4.68
N SER A 106 -16.26 -1.29 5.80
CA SER A 106 -17.11 -2.40 6.25
C SER A 106 -18.25 -2.65 5.25
N LYS A 107 -18.80 -3.88 5.25
CA LYS A 107 -19.87 -4.28 4.31
C LYS A 107 -21.12 -3.42 4.43
N ASP A 108 -21.43 -2.92 5.62
CA ASP A 108 -22.57 -2.02 5.87
C ASP A 108 -22.22 -0.53 5.63
N GLY A 109 -20.95 -0.24 5.30
CA GLY A 109 -20.45 1.10 5.03
C GLY A 109 -20.34 2.02 6.25
N GLN A 110 -20.55 1.51 7.46
CA GLN A 110 -20.54 2.32 8.71
C GLN A 110 -19.15 2.53 9.29
N GLU A 111 -18.19 1.67 8.91
CA GLU A 111 -16.83 1.70 9.44
C GLU A 111 -15.80 1.77 8.32
N ILE A 112 -14.63 2.30 8.65
CA ILE A 112 -13.42 2.29 7.84
C ILE A 112 -12.28 1.71 8.65
N GLY A 113 -11.42 0.94 8.00
CA GLY A 113 -10.34 0.26 8.72
C GLY A 113 -9.17 -0.13 7.84
N ALA A 114 -8.36 -1.01 8.41
CA ALA A 114 -7.20 -1.58 7.75
C ALA A 114 -7.09 -3.08 8.05
N TYR A 115 -6.50 -3.80 7.10
CA TYR A 115 -6.05 -5.18 7.27
C TYR A 115 -4.52 -5.18 7.28
N SER A 116 -3.90 -5.84 8.23
CA SER A 116 -2.46 -6.05 8.22
C SER A 116 -2.12 -7.53 8.12
N CYS A 117 -1.01 -7.83 7.45
CA CYS A 117 -0.50 -9.17 7.33
C CYS A 117 1.02 -9.17 7.49
N ASN A 118 1.52 -10.01 8.39
CA ASN A 118 2.94 -10.30 8.49
C ASN A 118 3.35 -11.29 7.40
N GLY A 119 4.32 -10.94 6.56
CA GLY A 119 4.74 -11.73 5.40
C GLY A 119 5.34 -13.09 5.74
N GLN A 120 5.89 -13.26 6.95
CA GLN A 120 6.50 -14.52 7.40
C GLN A 120 5.46 -15.47 7.98
N THR A 121 4.60 -14.98 8.89
CA THR A 121 3.61 -15.81 9.59
C THR A 121 2.30 -15.93 8.84
N GLN A 122 2.05 -15.04 7.88
CA GLN A 122 0.78 -14.88 7.15
C GLN A 122 -0.42 -14.66 8.09
N GLN A 123 -0.16 -14.20 9.29
CA GLN A 123 -1.21 -13.86 10.25
C GLN A 123 -1.83 -12.52 9.85
N VAL A 124 -3.14 -12.54 9.63
CA VAL A 124 -3.94 -11.36 9.29
C VAL A 124 -4.56 -10.79 10.58
N GLN A 125 -4.50 -9.47 10.70
CA GLN A 125 -5.21 -8.70 11.72
C GLN A 125 -6.03 -7.62 11.02
N ARG A 126 -7.10 -7.16 11.65
CA ARG A 126 -7.98 -6.12 11.13
C ARG A 126 -8.48 -5.23 12.26
N GLU A 127 -8.52 -3.93 11.98
CA GLU A 127 -9.03 -2.92 12.89
C GLU A 127 -9.94 -1.95 12.15
N PHE A 128 -11.05 -1.59 12.77
CA PHE A 128 -12.06 -0.71 12.20
C PHE A 128 -12.45 0.39 13.19
N ALA A 129 -12.82 1.54 12.65
CA ALA A 129 -13.32 2.69 13.39
C ALA A 129 -14.55 3.27 12.66
N PRO A 130 -15.42 4.03 13.34
CA PRO A 130 -16.57 4.66 12.70
C PRO A 130 -16.15 5.50 11.49
N TYR A 131 -16.88 5.33 10.38
CA TYR A 131 -16.66 6.13 9.19
C TYR A 131 -17.47 7.43 9.26
N TYR A 132 -16.78 8.54 9.06
CA TYR A 132 -17.38 9.85 8.90
C TYR A 132 -17.33 10.22 7.41
N PRO A 133 -18.50 10.38 6.74
CA PRO A 133 -18.53 10.75 5.32
C PRO A 133 -17.82 12.07 5.05
N GLY A 134 -16.98 12.12 4.03
CA GLY A 134 -16.25 13.32 3.64
C GLY A 134 -15.03 12.98 2.79
N HIS A 135 -14.47 14.00 2.16
CA HIS A 135 -13.18 13.90 1.48
C HIS A 135 -12.12 14.53 2.37
N TYR A 136 -11.15 13.73 2.81
CA TYR A 136 -10.12 14.14 3.74
C TYR A 136 -8.74 14.02 3.05
N GLU A 137 -8.34 15.10 2.39
CA GLU A 137 -7.02 15.17 1.75
C GLU A 137 -5.90 14.90 2.75
N GLY A 138 -4.91 14.11 2.35
CA GLY A 138 -3.74 13.79 3.20
C GLY A 138 -4.01 12.74 4.29
N SER A 139 -5.19 12.11 4.32
CA SER A 139 -5.48 11.04 5.30
C SER A 139 -4.52 9.85 5.15
N GLY A 140 -4.15 9.49 3.94
CA GLY A 140 -3.13 8.47 3.65
C GLY A 140 -1.76 8.85 4.18
N ASP A 141 -1.32 10.10 3.93
CA ASP A 141 -0.05 10.64 4.44
C ASP A 141 -0.01 10.65 5.97
N LEU A 142 -1.13 11.04 6.61
CA LEU A 142 -1.25 11.01 8.06
C LEU A 142 -1.12 9.57 8.59
N PHE A 143 -1.83 8.61 7.99
CA PHE A 143 -1.76 7.20 8.38
C PHE A 143 -0.33 6.67 8.24
N ALA A 144 0.31 6.89 7.09
CA ALA A 144 1.69 6.48 6.84
C ALA A 144 2.68 7.12 7.84
N SER A 145 2.46 8.39 8.21
CA SER A 145 3.29 9.10 9.19
C SER A 145 3.16 8.49 10.60
N VAL A 146 1.93 8.16 11.02
CA VAL A 146 1.69 7.50 12.32
C VAL A 146 2.36 6.11 12.34
N VAL A 147 2.16 5.29 11.32
CA VAL A 147 2.82 3.97 11.21
C VAL A 147 4.33 4.12 11.27
N THR A 148 4.90 5.11 10.57
CA THR A 148 6.35 5.36 10.57
C THR A 148 6.87 5.74 11.95
N GLY A 149 6.09 6.45 12.74
CA GLY A 149 6.47 6.87 14.09
C GLY A 149 6.36 5.77 15.15
N LEU A 150 5.71 4.63 14.82
CA LEU A 150 5.51 3.49 15.72
C LEU A 150 6.52 2.34 15.49
N ILE A 151 7.27 2.38 14.41
CA ILE A 151 8.30 1.40 14.03
C ILE A 151 9.70 1.95 14.39
#